data_814e59db04f2054df1e4c2848ede05db
#
_entry.id   814e59db04f2054df1e4c2848ede05db
#
_cell.length_a   1.000
_cell.length_b   1.000
_cell.length_c   1.000
_cell.angle_alpha   90.00
_cell.angle_beta   90.00
_cell.angle_gamma   90.00
#
_symmetry.space_group_name_H-M   'P 1'
#
loop_
_entity.id
_entity.type
_entity.pdbx_description
1 polymer ?
#
loop_
_entity_poly.entity_id
_entity_poly.type
_entity_poly.pdbx_seq_one_letter_code
_entity_poly.pdbx_strand_id
1 'polypeptide(L)'
;HILDGFKPTYESTVTANLWRDGAVMLGKLNMDEFAMGSSNETSYYGNVINPWRRTNSNAALVPGGSSGGSASAVAAHICAAATATDTGGSIRQPAAFTGTVGIKPTYGRCSRWGIVAFASSLDQAGPIARDVRDAAIMLKSMASVDPKDTTSVDLPVPDYEKAIGKSVKGLRVGIPKEYRADGMSAEIEALWDKGAQWLKEQGAEIVEISLPHTKYALPAYY
;
A
#
# COMPACT_ATOMS: atom_id res chain seq x y z
N HIS A 1 -13.72 -8.44 16.40
CA HIS A 1 -14.39 -8.90 17.64
C HIS A 1 -13.51 -9.78 18.52
N ILE A 2 -12.64 -10.61 17.92
CA ILE A 2 -11.73 -11.51 18.68
C ILE A 2 -10.84 -10.72 19.66
N LEU A 3 -10.36 -9.55 19.27
CA LEU A 3 -9.52 -8.68 20.08
C LEU A 3 -10.28 -7.53 20.74
N ASP A 4 -11.61 -7.67 20.90
CA ASP A 4 -12.41 -6.65 21.58
C ASP A 4 -11.91 -6.41 23.01
N GLY A 5 -11.66 -5.14 23.34
CA GLY A 5 -11.07 -4.75 24.62
C GLY A 5 -9.56 -4.99 24.77
N PHE A 6 -8.90 -5.62 23.80
CA PHE A 6 -7.43 -5.79 23.85
C PHE A 6 -6.72 -4.45 23.70
N LYS A 7 -5.84 -4.16 24.65
CA LYS A 7 -4.95 -3.00 24.60
C LYS A 7 -3.50 -3.49 24.61
N PRO A 8 -2.75 -3.29 23.52
CA PRO A 8 -1.34 -3.70 23.48
C PRO A 8 -0.54 -2.93 24.56
N THR A 9 0.41 -3.61 25.18
CA THR A 9 1.30 -3.04 26.19
C THR A 9 2.64 -2.57 25.58
N TYR A 10 2.74 -2.59 24.27
CA TYR A 10 3.92 -2.22 23.49
C TYR A 10 3.52 -1.44 22.25
N GLU A 11 4.46 -0.67 21.73
CA GLU A 11 4.32 0.09 20.49
C GLU A 11 4.92 -0.70 19.33
N SER A 12 4.34 -0.58 18.15
CA SER A 12 4.98 -1.13 16.94
C SER A 12 6.21 -0.29 16.56
N THR A 13 7.21 -0.91 15.98
CA THR A 13 8.43 -0.20 15.62
C THR A 13 8.15 0.90 14.60
N VAL A 14 7.28 0.65 13.62
CA VAL A 14 6.94 1.66 12.60
C VAL A 14 6.24 2.88 13.19
N THR A 15 5.36 2.71 14.17
CA THR A 15 4.68 3.84 14.83
C THR A 15 5.60 4.52 15.83
N ALA A 16 6.45 3.77 16.57
CA ALA A 16 7.46 4.34 17.44
C ALA A 16 8.44 5.24 16.67
N ASN A 17 8.85 4.84 15.48
CA ASN A 17 9.68 5.67 14.61
C ASN A 17 8.99 6.96 14.19
N LEU A 18 7.70 6.89 13.83
CA LEU A 18 6.91 8.07 13.49
C LEU A 18 6.79 9.04 14.68
N TRP A 19 6.55 8.52 15.90
CA TRP A 19 6.52 9.34 17.11
C TRP A 19 7.85 10.04 17.38
N ARG A 20 8.95 9.30 17.27
CA ARG A 20 10.30 9.83 17.42
C ARG A 20 10.56 11.01 16.47
N ASP A 21 10.03 10.92 15.24
CA ASP A 21 10.23 11.92 14.19
C ASP A 21 9.15 13.03 14.22
N GLY A 22 8.31 13.07 15.26
CA GLY A 22 7.39 14.16 15.55
C GLY A 22 6.00 14.04 14.91
N ALA A 23 5.62 12.86 14.43
CA ALA A 23 4.26 12.66 13.93
C ALA A 23 3.22 12.77 15.05
N VAL A 24 2.04 13.27 14.70
CA VAL A 24 0.89 13.40 15.62
C VAL A 24 -0.22 12.47 15.16
N MET A 25 -0.64 11.58 16.07
CA MET A 25 -1.75 10.66 15.80
C MET A 25 -3.10 11.39 15.94
N LEU A 26 -3.89 11.37 14.87
CA LEU A 26 -5.26 11.90 14.89
C LEU A 26 -6.28 10.84 15.29
N GLY A 27 -5.99 9.56 15.10
CA GLY A 27 -6.88 8.46 15.45
C GLY A 27 -6.45 7.13 14.85
N LYS A 28 -7.28 6.11 15.09
CA LYS A 28 -7.17 4.78 14.49
C LYS A 28 -8.15 4.67 13.33
N LEU A 29 -7.76 3.91 12.33
CA LEU A 29 -8.52 3.75 11.09
C LEU A 29 -9.04 2.32 10.97
N ASN A 30 -10.18 2.17 10.29
CA ASN A 30 -10.80 0.88 10.06
C ASN A 30 -10.04 0.11 8.97
N MET A 31 -10.16 -1.23 9.01
CA MET A 31 -9.57 -2.12 8.02
C MET A 31 -10.35 -3.45 7.99
N ASP A 32 -10.14 -4.27 6.98
CA ASP A 32 -10.60 -5.65 7.02
C ASP A 32 -9.96 -6.37 8.22
N GLU A 33 -10.73 -7.14 8.97
CA GLU A 33 -10.27 -7.76 10.21
C GLU A 33 -9.08 -8.69 9.93
N PHE A 34 -7.99 -8.54 10.70
CA PHE A 34 -6.71 -9.25 10.55
C PHE A 34 -6.06 -9.13 9.16
N ALA A 35 -6.31 -8.04 8.43
CA ALA A 35 -5.85 -7.82 7.07
C ALA A 35 -6.38 -8.85 6.04
N MET A 36 -7.47 -9.54 6.36
CA MET A 36 -8.07 -10.60 5.56
C MET A 36 -9.23 -10.08 4.71
N GLY A 37 -8.94 -9.25 3.72
CA GLY A 37 -9.94 -8.73 2.80
C GLY A 37 -9.34 -7.79 1.76
N SER A 38 -10.17 -7.39 0.81
CA SER A 38 -9.79 -6.50 -0.31
C SER A 38 -10.83 -5.43 -0.62
N SER A 39 -11.85 -5.27 0.24
CA SER A 39 -12.94 -4.31 0.05
C SER A 39 -13.25 -3.47 1.28
N ASN A 40 -12.72 -3.85 2.45
CA ASN A 40 -13.01 -3.30 3.76
C ASN A 40 -14.48 -3.47 4.17
N GLU A 41 -15.02 -4.67 3.88
CA GLU A 41 -16.39 -5.09 4.25
C GLU A 41 -16.40 -6.16 5.34
N THR A 42 -15.23 -6.67 5.77
CA THR A 42 -15.11 -7.72 6.78
C THR A 42 -14.80 -7.20 8.18
N SER A 43 -14.81 -5.89 8.37
CA SER A 43 -14.55 -5.28 9.68
C SER A 43 -15.71 -5.45 10.67
N TYR A 44 -15.38 -5.74 11.92
CA TYR A 44 -16.31 -5.72 13.04
C TYR A 44 -17.02 -4.34 13.21
N TYR A 45 -16.35 -3.25 12.84
CA TYR A 45 -16.87 -1.89 12.93
C TYR A 45 -17.72 -1.47 11.73
N GLY A 46 -17.99 -2.37 10.83
CA GLY A 46 -18.75 -2.13 9.60
C GLY A 46 -17.89 -1.68 8.42
N ASN A 47 -18.56 -1.41 7.32
CA ASN A 47 -17.92 -1.13 6.03
C ASN A 47 -17.30 0.26 6.00
N VAL A 48 -16.14 0.38 5.37
CA VAL A 48 -15.58 1.67 4.97
C VAL A 48 -16.12 2.05 3.60
N ILE A 49 -16.45 3.32 3.44
CA ILE A 49 -16.97 3.86 2.20
C ILE A 49 -15.90 4.71 1.53
N ASN A 50 -15.68 4.48 0.23
CA ASN A 50 -14.81 5.29 -0.60
C ASN A 50 -15.36 6.74 -0.66
N PRO A 51 -14.56 7.79 -0.44
CA PRO A 51 -15.03 9.17 -0.57
C PRO A 51 -15.46 9.54 -1.99
N TRP A 52 -14.94 8.82 -3.00
CA TRP A 52 -15.34 9.03 -4.38
C TRP A 52 -16.71 8.43 -4.67
N ARG A 53 -17.43 9.06 -5.60
CA ARG A 53 -18.76 8.63 -6.06
C ARG A 53 -18.80 8.61 -7.58
N ARG A 54 -19.63 7.76 -8.14
CA ARG A 54 -19.98 7.83 -9.57
C ARG A 54 -20.87 9.03 -9.81
N THR A 55 -20.68 9.70 -10.94
CA THR A 55 -21.46 10.90 -11.32
C THR A 55 -22.96 10.63 -11.39
N ASN A 56 -23.34 9.43 -11.81
CA ASN A 56 -24.74 9.07 -12.09
C ASN A 56 -25.29 8.01 -11.11
N SER A 57 -24.70 7.88 -9.91
CA SER A 57 -25.14 6.87 -8.95
C SER A 57 -24.81 7.30 -7.52
N ASN A 58 -25.78 7.09 -6.62
CA ASN A 58 -25.59 7.28 -5.18
C ASN A 58 -25.04 6.00 -4.48
N ALA A 59 -24.72 4.96 -5.23
CA ALA A 59 -24.18 3.73 -4.68
C ALA A 59 -22.86 4.02 -3.97
N ALA A 60 -22.73 3.53 -2.74
CA ALA A 60 -21.48 3.53 -2.03
C ALA A 60 -20.46 2.63 -2.74
N LEU A 61 -19.23 3.10 -2.87
CA LEU A 61 -18.14 2.33 -3.45
C LEU A 61 -17.22 1.83 -2.36
N VAL A 62 -16.65 0.65 -2.55
CA VAL A 62 -15.61 0.13 -1.68
C VAL A 62 -14.30 0.91 -1.87
N PRO A 63 -13.52 1.15 -0.80
CA PRO A 63 -12.23 1.82 -0.92
C PRO A 63 -11.09 0.88 -1.32
N GLY A 64 -11.38 -0.42 -1.45
CA GLY A 64 -10.37 -1.46 -1.43
C GLY A 64 -9.97 -1.86 -0.02
N GLY A 65 -9.06 -2.81 0.08
CA GLY A 65 -8.62 -3.37 1.37
C GLY A 65 -7.30 -4.15 1.25
N SER A 66 -6.82 -4.55 2.40
CA SER A 66 -7.40 -4.43 3.75
C SER A 66 -7.28 -3.05 4.38
N SER A 67 -6.37 -2.17 3.94
CA SER A 67 -6.14 -0.83 4.52
C SER A 67 -7.11 0.22 3.96
N GLY A 68 -8.40 -0.13 3.78
CA GLY A 68 -9.40 0.74 3.18
C GLY A 68 -9.69 2.00 3.98
N GLY A 69 -9.70 1.92 5.32
CA GLY A 69 -9.87 3.09 6.17
C GLY A 69 -8.72 4.07 6.07
N SER A 70 -7.47 3.58 5.99
CA SER A 70 -6.28 4.41 5.78
C SER A 70 -6.37 5.16 4.45
N ALA A 71 -6.71 4.47 3.38
CA ALA A 71 -6.84 5.07 2.06
C ALA A 71 -7.99 6.08 1.99
N SER A 72 -9.15 5.73 2.53
CA SER A 72 -10.32 6.62 2.57
C SER A 72 -10.08 7.90 3.38
N ALA A 73 -9.42 7.78 4.55
CA ALA A 73 -9.14 8.94 5.38
C ALA A 73 -8.19 9.94 4.70
N VAL A 74 -7.15 9.43 4.03
CA VAL A 74 -6.22 10.26 3.25
C VAL A 74 -6.93 10.89 2.05
N ALA A 75 -7.71 10.11 1.29
CA ALA A 75 -8.45 10.62 0.14
C ALA A 75 -9.51 11.65 0.51
N ALA A 76 -10.14 11.50 1.68
CA ALA A 76 -11.12 12.46 2.22
C ALA A 76 -10.46 13.67 2.92
N HIS A 77 -9.13 13.79 2.92
CA HIS A 77 -8.37 14.87 3.57
C HIS A 77 -8.58 14.95 5.10
N ILE A 78 -8.92 13.85 5.75
CA ILE A 78 -9.07 13.80 7.21
C ILE A 78 -7.70 13.82 7.88
N CYS A 79 -6.68 13.24 7.24
CA CYS A 79 -5.29 13.24 7.68
C CYS A 79 -4.34 13.47 6.51
N ALA A 80 -3.11 13.85 6.81
CA ALA A 80 -2.08 14.08 5.79
C ALA A 80 -1.59 12.74 5.18
N ALA A 81 -1.39 11.74 6.05
CA ALA A 81 -0.93 10.41 5.68
C ALA A 81 -1.43 9.39 6.71
N ALA A 82 -1.34 8.11 6.38
CA ALA A 82 -1.73 7.01 7.25
C ALA A 82 -0.79 5.82 7.11
N THR A 83 -0.60 5.07 8.20
CA THR A 83 0.06 3.77 8.17
C THR A 83 -0.86 2.72 7.58
N ALA A 84 -0.28 1.74 6.91
CA ALA A 84 -1.00 0.63 6.30
C ALA A 84 -0.09 -0.61 6.24
N THR A 85 -0.67 -1.77 5.92
CA THR A 85 0.07 -3.00 5.66
C THR A 85 -0.32 -3.60 4.32
N ASP A 86 0.60 -4.37 3.74
CA ASP A 86 0.41 -5.01 2.44
C ASP A 86 1.04 -6.40 2.46
N THR A 87 0.23 -7.39 2.23
CA THR A 87 0.62 -8.79 2.06
C THR A 87 0.48 -9.22 0.60
N GLY A 88 -0.70 -9.03 0.03
CA GLY A 88 -1.04 -9.33 -1.36
C GLY A 88 -1.59 -8.13 -2.14
N GLY A 89 -1.48 -6.90 -1.62
CA GLY A 89 -1.99 -5.70 -2.27
C GLY A 89 -2.64 -4.69 -1.32
N SER A 90 -2.65 -4.94 -0.01
CA SER A 90 -3.50 -4.19 0.93
C SER A 90 -3.07 -2.74 1.25
N ILE A 91 -1.96 -2.25 0.67
CA ILE A 91 -1.63 -0.82 0.52
C ILE A 91 -1.96 -0.36 -0.90
N ARG A 92 -1.45 -1.09 -1.89
CA ARG A 92 -1.45 -0.70 -3.30
C ARG A 92 -2.86 -0.64 -3.89
N GLN A 93 -3.68 -1.65 -3.60
CA GLN A 93 -5.03 -1.73 -4.13
C GLN A 93 -5.95 -0.64 -3.57
N PRO A 94 -6.06 -0.42 -2.23
CA PRO A 94 -6.89 0.67 -1.73
C PRO A 94 -6.37 2.05 -2.13
N ALA A 95 -5.06 2.23 -2.26
CA ALA A 95 -4.49 3.47 -2.80
C ALA A 95 -4.96 3.72 -4.24
N ALA A 96 -4.94 2.68 -5.10
CA ALA A 96 -5.43 2.77 -6.47
C ALA A 96 -6.93 3.10 -6.53
N PHE A 97 -7.74 2.48 -5.66
CA PHE A 97 -9.21 2.69 -5.65
C PHE A 97 -9.62 4.06 -5.12
N THR A 98 -8.79 4.69 -4.30
CA THR A 98 -9.07 5.99 -3.69
C THR A 98 -8.32 7.16 -4.33
N GLY A 99 -7.44 6.89 -5.31
CA GLY A 99 -6.65 7.92 -5.97
C GLY A 99 -5.57 8.53 -5.06
N THR A 100 -5.04 7.73 -4.14
CA THR A 100 -3.94 8.11 -3.24
C THR A 100 -2.63 7.42 -3.64
N VAL A 101 -1.52 7.78 -3.01
CA VAL A 101 -0.22 7.14 -3.20
C VAL A 101 0.04 6.16 -2.07
N GLY A 102 0.12 4.88 -2.39
CA GLY A 102 0.49 3.82 -1.44
C GLY A 102 1.81 3.17 -1.82
N ILE A 103 2.75 3.06 -0.89
CA ILE A 103 4.03 2.41 -1.12
C ILE A 103 4.13 1.14 -0.27
N LYS A 104 4.19 -0.01 -0.93
CA LYS A 104 4.66 -1.23 -0.31
C LYS A 104 6.19 -1.31 -0.49
N PRO A 105 6.98 -1.08 0.54
CA PRO A 105 8.43 -1.17 0.41
C PRO A 105 8.89 -2.62 0.18
N THR A 106 10.16 -2.77 -0.15
CA THR A 106 10.80 -4.08 -0.20
C THR A 106 10.68 -4.79 1.14
N TYR A 107 10.42 -6.10 1.13
CA TYR A 107 10.31 -6.92 2.32
C TYR A 107 11.53 -6.74 3.25
N GLY A 108 11.28 -6.59 4.54
CA GLY A 108 12.29 -6.33 5.55
C GLY A 108 12.73 -4.86 5.68
N ARG A 109 12.21 -3.94 4.87
CA ARG A 109 12.56 -2.51 4.99
C ARG A 109 11.91 -1.84 6.19
N CYS A 110 10.68 -2.20 6.51
CA CYS A 110 9.97 -1.80 7.74
C CYS A 110 9.85 -3.03 8.65
N SER A 111 10.08 -2.84 9.94
CA SER A 111 9.88 -3.90 10.93
C SER A 111 8.42 -4.34 10.99
N ARG A 112 8.21 -5.63 11.19
CA ARG A 112 6.89 -6.23 11.47
C ARG A 112 6.55 -6.29 12.95
N TRP A 113 7.49 -5.88 13.83
CA TRP A 113 7.22 -5.88 15.27
C TRP A 113 6.04 -4.98 15.61
N GLY A 114 5.06 -5.57 16.33
CA GLY A 114 3.82 -4.88 16.71
C GLY A 114 2.74 -4.88 15.63
N ILE A 115 2.95 -5.58 14.53
CA ILE A 115 1.95 -5.79 13.46
C ILE A 115 1.39 -7.20 13.61
N VAL A 116 0.06 -7.33 13.57
CA VAL A 116 -0.59 -8.65 13.53
C VAL A 116 -0.33 -9.27 12.16
N ALA A 117 0.30 -10.44 12.16
CA ALA A 117 0.67 -11.12 10.92
C ALA A 117 -0.56 -11.69 10.20
N PHE A 118 -0.57 -11.55 8.86
CA PHE A 118 -1.41 -12.35 7.98
C PHE A 118 -0.58 -13.48 7.34
N ALA A 119 0.43 -13.14 6.55
CA ALA A 119 1.41 -14.07 6.00
C ALA A 119 2.81 -13.51 6.24
N SER A 120 3.47 -13.98 7.29
CA SER A 120 4.70 -13.35 7.82
C SER A 120 5.85 -13.26 6.81
N SER A 121 5.89 -14.13 5.80
CA SER A 121 6.88 -14.10 4.73
C SER A 121 6.59 -13.04 3.65
N LEU A 122 5.44 -12.37 3.69
CA LEU A 122 4.98 -11.42 2.70
C LEU A 122 4.63 -10.05 3.30
N ASP A 123 4.19 -10.02 4.57
CA ASP A 123 3.69 -8.82 5.23
C ASP A 123 4.71 -7.70 5.25
N GLN A 124 4.26 -6.50 4.90
CA GLN A 124 5.07 -5.30 5.00
C GLN A 124 4.22 -4.09 5.38
N ALA A 125 4.73 -3.27 6.30
CA ALA A 125 4.16 -1.96 6.57
C ALA A 125 4.62 -0.94 5.53
N GLY A 126 3.79 0.07 5.29
CA GLY A 126 4.12 1.19 4.43
C GLY A 126 3.13 2.33 4.57
N PRO A 127 3.42 3.48 3.94
CA PRO A 127 2.57 4.66 3.99
C PRO A 127 1.49 4.67 2.92
N ILE A 128 0.39 5.35 3.23
CA ILE A 128 -0.56 5.91 2.25
C ILE A 128 -0.58 7.42 2.46
N ALA A 129 -0.40 8.19 1.39
CA ALA A 129 -0.38 9.64 1.41
C ALA A 129 -1.05 10.22 0.15
N ARG A 130 -1.24 11.54 0.08
CA ARG A 130 -1.87 12.18 -1.08
C ARG A 130 -0.94 12.31 -2.27
N ASP A 131 0.35 12.44 -2.02
CA ASP A 131 1.36 12.56 -3.07
C ASP A 131 2.63 11.74 -2.78
N VAL A 132 3.48 11.65 -3.80
CA VAL A 132 4.70 10.83 -3.75
C VAL A 132 5.70 11.37 -2.73
N ARG A 133 5.79 12.68 -2.51
CA ARG A 133 6.73 13.30 -1.57
C ARG A 133 6.35 12.96 -0.14
N ASP A 134 5.08 13.14 0.22
CA ASP A 134 4.57 12.80 1.56
C ASP A 134 4.75 11.32 1.86
N ALA A 135 4.48 10.46 0.88
CA ALA A 135 4.71 9.01 1.00
C ALA A 135 6.21 8.68 1.19
N ALA A 136 7.10 9.37 0.49
CA ALA A 136 8.55 9.19 0.63
C ALA A 136 9.06 9.64 2.01
N ILE A 137 8.60 10.78 2.52
CA ILE A 137 8.92 11.31 3.85
C ILE A 137 8.47 10.30 4.92
N MET A 138 7.22 9.86 4.84
CA MET A 138 6.67 8.93 5.82
C MET A 138 7.39 7.57 5.77
N LEU A 139 7.68 7.04 4.58
CA LEU A 139 8.43 5.78 4.45
C LEU A 139 9.83 5.89 5.06
N LYS A 140 10.51 7.02 4.88
CA LYS A 140 11.83 7.25 5.46
C LYS A 140 11.80 7.17 6.99
N SER A 141 10.76 7.72 7.61
CA SER A 141 10.57 7.64 9.06
C SER A 141 10.24 6.22 9.52
N MET A 142 9.36 5.50 8.79
CA MET A 142 8.93 4.14 9.14
C MET A 142 10.05 3.11 9.01
N ALA A 143 10.97 3.30 8.06
CA ALA A 143 12.00 2.34 7.70
C ALA A 143 13.14 2.32 8.73
N SER A 144 13.50 1.13 9.21
CA SER A 144 14.67 0.93 10.09
C SER A 144 15.01 -0.55 10.19
N VAL A 145 16.26 -0.85 10.59
CA VAL A 145 16.56 -2.16 11.16
C VAL A 145 15.96 -2.27 12.56
N ASP A 146 15.51 -3.45 12.92
CA ASP A 146 14.92 -3.72 14.23
C ASP A 146 15.37 -5.10 14.76
N PRO A 147 16.10 -5.15 15.88
CA PRO A 147 16.53 -6.41 16.46
C PRO A 147 15.37 -7.32 16.94
N LYS A 148 14.15 -6.78 17.04
CA LYS A 148 12.94 -7.54 17.40
C LYS A 148 12.31 -8.26 16.19
N ASP A 149 12.73 -7.93 14.98
CA ASP A 149 12.29 -8.59 13.75
C ASP A 149 13.51 -9.06 12.96
N THR A 150 13.78 -10.35 13.01
CA THR A 150 14.94 -10.97 12.35
C THR A 150 14.91 -10.88 10.83
N THR A 151 13.78 -10.51 10.22
CA THR A 151 13.67 -10.25 8.78
C THR A 151 13.96 -8.80 8.42
N SER A 152 14.09 -7.94 9.41
CA SER A 152 14.46 -6.54 9.24
C SER A 152 15.88 -6.41 8.67
N VAL A 153 16.02 -5.66 7.59
CA VAL A 153 17.28 -5.58 6.82
C VAL A 153 18.17 -4.50 7.40
N ASP A 154 19.40 -4.88 7.80
CA ASP A 154 20.43 -3.94 8.27
C ASP A 154 21.13 -3.27 7.08
N LEU A 155 20.44 -2.36 6.44
CA LEU A 155 20.94 -1.52 5.36
C LEU A 155 20.55 -0.07 5.62
N PRO A 156 21.39 0.90 5.24
CA PRO A 156 21.05 2.32 5.36
C PRO A 156 19.70 2.65 4.76
N VAL A 157 18.91 3.47 5.44
CA VAL A 157 17.65 3.97 4.92
C VAL A 157 17.95 5.09 3.93
N PRO A 158 17.60 4.94 2.64
CA PRO A 158 17.84 6.00 1.67
C PRO A 158 17.01 7.25 1.95
N ASP A 159 17.48 8.38 1.46
CA ASP A 159 16.67 9.57 1.35
C ASP A 159 15.76 9.44 0.10
N TYR A 160 14.56 8.89 0.31
CA TYR A 160 13.63 8.60 -0.78
C TYR A 160 13.19 9.85 -1.54
N GLU A 161 13.13 11.03 -0.90
CA GLU A 161 12.80 12.29 -1.57
C GLU A 161 13.80 12.64 -2.67
N LYS A 162 15.09 12.27 -2.51
CA LYS A 162 16.11 12.51 -3.55
C LYS A 162 15.88 11.73 -4.85
N ALA A 163 14.99 10.75 -4.85
CA ALA A 163 14.61 10.04 -6.08
C ALA A 163 13.54 10.80 -6.90
N ILE A 164 12.80 11.70 -6.25
CA ILE A 164 11.71 12.44 -6.90
C ILE A 164 12.29 13.41 -7.93
N GLY A 165 11.71 13.40 -9.12
CA GLY A 165 12.12 14.27 -10.23
C GLY A 165 13.37 13.80 -10.99
N LYS A 166 13.96 12.66 -10.62
CA LYS A 166 15.03 12.06 -11.44
C LYS A 166 14.48 11.56 -12.77
N SER A 167 15.31 11.69 -13.81
CA SER A 167 14.96 11.20 -15.13
C SER A 167 14.77 9.68 -15.12
N VAL A 168 13.74 9.21 -15.80
CA VAL A 168 13.49 7.78 -16.08
C VAL A 168 14.05 7.37 -17.45
N LYS A 169 14.77 8.27 -18.15
CA LYS A 169 15.36 7.99 -19.45
C LYS A 169 16.31 6.79 -19.37
N GLY A 170 16.09 5.83 -20.23
CA GLY A 170 16.90 4.61 -20.31
C GLY A 170 16.54 3.53 -19.28
N LEU A 171 15.55 3.76 -18.40
CA LEU A 171 15.01 2.69 -17.58
C LEU A 171 14.22 1.72 -18.45
N ARG A 172 14.43 0.42 -18.25
CA ARG A 172 13.63 -0.64 -18.87
C ARG A 172 12.49 -1.01 -17.94
N VAL A 173 11.26 -0.84 -18.41
CA VAL A 173 10.03 -1.13 -17.67
C VAL A 173 9.36 -2.35 -18.27
N GLY A 174 9.41 -3.48 -17.56
CA GLY A 174 8.79 -4.73 -17.98
C GLY A 174 7.29 -4.74 -17.69
N ILE A 175 6.48 -5.07 -18.68
CA ILE A 175 5.04 -5.30 -18.50
C ILE A 175 4.78 -6.79 -18.68
N PRO A 176 4.41 -7.51 -17.58
CA PRO A 176 4.10 -8.93 -17.66
C PRO A 176 2.83 -9.18 -18.46
N LYS A 177 2.89 -10.04 -19.47
CA LYS A 177 1.71 -10.44 -20.25
C LYS A 177 0.63 -11.10 -19.38
N GLU A 178 1.05 -11.77 -18.31
CA GLU A 178 0.15 -12.46 -17.35
C GLU A 178 -0.67 -11.49 -16.49
N TYR A 179 -0.35 -10.19 -16.48
CA TYR A 179 -1.10 -9.19 -15.71
C TYR A 179 -2.32 -8.66 -16.47
N ARG A 180 -2.44 -8.95 -17.75
CA ARG A 180 -3.66 -8.71 -18.53
C ARG A 180 -4.54 -9.94 -18.43
N ALA A 181 -5.32 -10.00 -17.36
CA ALA A 181 -6.19 -11.14 -17.08
C ALA A 181 -7.48 -11.08 -17.89
N ASP A 182 -8.02 -12.25 -18.22
CA ASP A 182 -9.35 -12.37 -18.83
C ASP A 182 -10.42 -11.68 -17.97
N GLY A 183 -11.27 -10.89 -18.61
CA GLY A 183 -12.33 -10.14 -17.93
C GLY A 183 -11.90 -8.76 -17.40
N MET A 184 -10.67 -8.31 -17.63
CA MET A 184 -10.29 -6.91 -17.39
C MET A 184 -11.13 -6.00 -18.28
N SER A 185 -11.68 -4.91 -17.72
CA SER A 185 -12.44 -3.96 -18.53
C SER A 185 -11.54 -3.19 -19.49
N ALA A 186 -12.02 -2.89 -20.70
CA ALA A 186 -11.29 -2.11 -21.69
C ALA A 186 -10.87 -0.72 -21.16
N GLU A 187 -11.63 -0.15 -20.22
CA GLU A 187 -11.28 1.10 -19.56
C GLU A 187 -10.00 0.96 -18.72
N ILE A 188 -9.84 -0.13 -17.97
CA ILE A 188 -8.64 -0.40 -17.19
C ILE A 188 -7.45 -0.69 -18.10
N GLU A 189 -7.65 -1.46 -19.18
CA GLU A 189 -6.59 -1.71 -20.17
C GLU A 189 -6.09 -0.42 -20.78
N ALA A 190 -6.99 0.50 -21.15
CA ALA A 190 -6.63 1.80 -21.70
C ALA A 190 -5.82 2.65 -20.72
N LEU A 191 -6.12 2.57 -19.41
CA LEU A 191 -5.33 3.25 -18.37
C LEU A 191 -3.91 2.66 -18.24
N TRP A 192 -3.78 1.35 -18.36
CA TRP A 192 -2.48 0.69 -18.39
C TRP A 192 -1.64 1.13 -19.57
N ASP A 193 -2.24 1.16 -20.77
CA ASP A 193 -1.56 1.61 -21.99
C ASP A 193 -1.14 3.08 -21.91
N LYS A 194 -2.02 3.91 -21.34
CA LYS A 194 -1.72 5.33 -21.09
C LYS A 194 -0.54 5.50 -20.12
N GLY A 195 -0.50 4.72 -19.04
CA GLY A 195 0.62 4.73 -18.09
C GLY A 195 1.94 4.33 -18.74
N ALA A 196 1.94 3.28 -19.56
CA ALA A 196 3.08 2.84 -20.33
C ALA A 196 3.55 3.91 -21.31
N GLN A 197 2.60 4.59 -22.00
CA GLN A 197 2.89 5.67 -22.92
C GLN A 197 3.56 6.87 -22.21
N TRP A 198 3.08 7.28 -21.05
CA TRP A 198 3.72 8.35 -20.26
C TRP A 198 5.16 8.05 -19.88
N LEU A 199 5.46 6.82 -19.49
CA LEU A 199 6.84 6.40 -19.19
C LEU A 199 7.71 6.45 -20.44
N LYS A 200 7.20 6.00 -21.57
CA LYS A 200 7.89 6.03 -22.86
C LYS A 200 8.19 7.48 -23.32
N GLU A 201 7.24 8.39 -23.16
CA GLU A 201 7.41 9.82 -23.46
C GLU A 201 8.48 10.47 -22.59
N GLN A 202 8.69 9.97 -21.35
CA GLN A 202 9.77 10.39 -20.48
C GLN A 202 11.11 9.68 -20.77
N GLY A 203 11.17 8.84 -21.80
CA GLY A 203 12.37 8.18 -22.28
C GLY A 203 12.67 6.82 -21.66
N ALA A 204 11.72 6.20 -20.97
CA ALA A 204 11.82 4.80 -20.57
C ALA A 204 11.58 3.87 -21.76
N GLU A 205 12.18 2.68 -21.71
CA GLU A 205 11.94 1.58 -22.64
C GLU A 205 10.89 0.64 -22.07
N ILE A 206 9.76 0.49 -22.76
CA ILE A 206 8.72 -0.46 -22.38
C ILE A 206 9.00 -1.80 -23.06
N VAL A 207 9.13 -2.86 -22.27
CA VAL A 207 9.42 -4.22 -22.75
C VAL A 207 8.36 -5.19 -22.23
N GLU A 208 7.87 -6.06 -23.11
CA GLU A 208 7.03 -7.17 -22.69
C GLU A 208 7.88 -8.24 -21.99
N ILE A 209 7.42 -8.73 -20.85
CA ILE A 209 8.05 -9.80 -20.10
C ILE A 209 7.03 -10.90 -19.77
N SER A 210 7.53 -12.05 -19.31
CA SER A 210 6.68 -13.13 -18.82
C SER A 210 7.05 -13.47 -17.37
N LEU A 211 6.04 -13.61 -16.54
CA LEU A 211 6.12 -14.10 -15.15
C LEU A 211 5.31 -15.40 -15.02
N PRO A 212 5.80 -16.54 -15.54
CA PRO A 212 5.02 -17.77 -15.71
C PRO A 212 4.52 -18.38 -14.38
N HIS A 213 5.09 -17.99 -13.26
CA HIS A 213 4.71 -18.46 -11.93
C HIS A 213 3.56 -17.64 -11.29
N THR A 214 3.08 -16.58 -11.94
CA THR A 214 1.96 -15.75 -11.45
C THR A 214 0.72 -16.59 -11.11
N LYS A 215 0.48 -17.68 -11.84
CA LYS A 215 -0.61 -18.64 -11.57
C LYS A 215 -0.56 -19.30 -10.20
N TYR A 216 0.60 -19.33 -9.56
CA TYR A 216 0.78 -19.90 -8.22
C TYR A 216 0.69 -18.86 -7.10
N ALA A 217 0.56 -17.57 -7.43
CA ALA A 217 0.59 -16.50 -6.43
C ALA A 217 -0.53 -16.64 -5.39
N LEU A 218 -1.76 -16.90 -5.84
CA LEU A 218 -2.91 -17.07 -4.95
C LEU A 218 -2.81 -18.32 -4.07
N PRO A 219 -2.48 -19.52 -4.59
CA PRO A 219 -2.24 -20.69 -3.74
C PRO A 219 -1.08 -20.51 -2.75
N ALA A 220 -0.04 -19.78 -3.11
CA ALA A 220 1.09 -19.51 -2.21
C ALA A 220 0.77 -18.48 -1.12
N TYR A 221 -0.23 -17.64 -1.34
CA TYR A 221 -0.70 -16.61 -0.41
C TYR A 221 -1.54 -17.22 0.72
N TYR A 222 -2.37 -18.22 0.46
CA TYR A 222 -3.18 -18.95 1.42
C TYR A 222 -2.50 -20.23 1.91
#